data_33ed44a5ed55bee807d07e8e79ca5f05
#
_entry.id   33ed44a5ed55bee807d07e8e79ca5f05
#
_cell.length_a   1.000
_cell.length_b   1.000
_cell.length_c   1.000
_cell.angle_alpha   90.00
_cell.angle_beta   90.00
_cell.angle_gamma   90.00
#
_symmetry.space_group_name_H-M   'P 1'
#
loop_
_entity.id
_entity.type
_entity.pdbx_description
1 polymer ?
#
loop_
_entity_poly.entity_id
_entity_poly.type
_entity_poly.pdbx_seq_one_letter_code
_entity_poly.pdbx_strand_id
1 'polypeptide(L)'
;MAAPVAHYSKWYRAGDFVFVSGQIGLRDGALVDGVEAQAREVLANVAEALAEAGGGYDDVVKCLVFMTDIGNFSLINSIYAEAFGEHRPARSAIGVAALPLGAEVEIEAIAFLPE
;
A
#
# COMPACT_ATOMS: atom_id res chain seq x y z
N MET A 1 -2.09 -12.77 5.20
CA MET A 1 -1.03 -12.01 4.53
C MET A 1 0.35 -12.57 4.87
N ALA A 2 1.23 -12.53 3.94
CA ALA A 2 2.56 -13.08 4.12
C ALA A 2 3.39 -12.26 5.10
N ALA A 3 4.25 -12.90 5.87
CA ALA A 3 5.26 -12.23 6.66
C ALA A 3 6.28 -11.56 5.73
N PRO A 4 6.97 -10.50 6.19
CA PRO A 4 8.01 -9.87 5.40
C PRO A 4 9.11 -10.87 5.01
N VAL A 5 9.60 -10.76 3.78
CA VAL A 5 10.62 -11.67 3.23
C VAL A 5 12.04 -11.17 3.48
N ALA A 6 12.20 -10.00 4.12
CA ALA A 6 13.48 -9.38 4.39
C ALA A 6 13.48 -8.77 5.79
N HIS A 7 14.53 -8.03 6.12
CA HIS A 7 14.71 -7.49 7.47
C HIS A 7 13.90 -6.21 7.66
N TYR A 8 12.59 -6.34 7.88
CA TYR A 8 11.71 -5.21 8.20
C TYR A 8 10.40 -5.73 8.81
N SER A 9 9.67 -4.81 9.46
CA SER A 9 8.33 -5.09 10.01
C SER A 9 7.27 -4.72 8.99
N LYS A 10 6.17 -5.45 8.99
CA LYS A 10 5.03 -5.15 8.11
C LYS A 10 4.47 -3.76 8.42
N TRP A 11 4.39 -3.42 9.69
CA TRP A 11 4.03 -2.08 10.16
C TRP A 11 4.73 -1.84 11.50
N TYR A 12 4.88 -0.56 11.85
CA TYR A 12 5.59 -0.17 13.07
C TYR A 12 4.91 1.05 13.68
N ARG A 13 4.62 0.96 14.98
CA ARG A 13 4.02 2.08 15.70
C ARG A 13 5.12 2.92 16.36
N ALA A 14 5.02 4.24 16.17
CA ALA A 14 5.86 5.20 16.85
C ALA A 14 4.95 6.29 17.42
N GLY A 15 4.70 6.27 18.72
CA GLY A 15 3.75 7.16 19.37
C GLY A 15 2.34 6.92 18.80
N ASP A 16 1.72 7.98 18.29
CA ASP A 16 0.39 7.91 17.69
C ASP A 16 0.43 7.61 16.19
N PHE A 17 1.61 7.41 15.62
CA PHE A 17 1.73 7.12 14.20
C PHE A 17 2.03 5.65 13.95
N VAL A 18 1.43 5.13 12.88
CA VAL A 18 1.67 3.77 12.41
C VAL A 18 2.22 3.89 11.00
N PHE A 19 3.36 3.25 10.78
CA PHE A 19 4.06 3.24 9.49
C PHE A 19 3.83 1.87 8.87
N VAL A 20 3.17 1.83 7.72
CA VAL A 20 2.96 0.59 6.98
C VAL A 20 4.04 0.50 5.91
N SER A 21 4.84 -0.56 5.97
CA SER A 21 5.88 -0.80 4.96
C SER A 21 5.25 -0.97 3.58
N GLY A 22 6.05 -0.71 2.54
CA GLY A 22 5.59 -0.85 1.17
C GLY A 22 5.01 -2.22 0.91
N GLN A 23 3.79 -2.27 0.40
CA GLN A 23 3.09 -3.50 0.06
C GLN A 23 3.05 -3.66 -1.44
N ILE A 24 3.36 -4.86 -1.90
CA ILE A 24 3.18 -5.25 -3.30
C ILE A 24 2.02 -6.26 -3.37
N GLY A 25 1.62 -6.62 -4.57
CA GLY A 25 0.42 -7.44 -4.77
C GLY A 25 0.61 -8.92 -4.50
N LEU A 26 1.05 -9.27 -3.29
CA LEU A 26 1.23 -10.66 -2.88
C LEU A 26 -0.07 -11.21 -2.29
N ARG A 27 -0.42 -12.43 -2.72
CA ARG A 27 -1.49 -13.22 -2.11
C ARG A 27 -0.95 -14.63 -1.94
N ASP A 28 -0.98 -15.14 -0.70
CA ASP A 28 -0.47 -16.47 -0.37
C ASP A 28 0.99 -16.67 -0.84
N GLY A 29 1.79 -15.61 -0.71
CA GLY A 29 3.22 -15.66 -1.02
C GLY A 29 3.56 -15.49 -2.50
N ALA A 30 2.57 -15.29 -3.37
CA ALA A 30 2.82 -15.12 -4.81
C ALA A 30 2.25 -13.80 -5.32
N LEU A 31 2.97 -13.17 -6.24
CA LEU A 31 2.52 -11.95 -6.89
C LEU A 31 1.34 -12.28 -7.81
N VAL A 32 0.23 -11.56 -7.63
CA VAL A 32 -0.94 -11.73 -8.51
C VAL A 32 -0.62 -11.14 -9.89
N ASP A 33 -1.33 -11.59 -10.90
CA ASP A 33 -0.99 -11.28 -12.29
C ASP A 33 -1.71 -10.02 -12.78
N GLY A 34 -0.92 -9.11 -13.35
CA GLY A 34 -1.42 -7.89 -13.96
C GLY A 34 -1.55 -6.73 -13.00
N VAL A 35 -1.41 -5.51 -13.54
CA VAL A 35 -1.35 -4.28 -12.73
C VAL A 35 -2.66 -4.01 -11.98
N GLU A 36 -3.80 -4.31 -12.60
CA GLU A 36 -5.09 -4.08 -11.94
C GLU A 36 -5.25 -4.98 -10.72
N ALA A 37 -5.01 -6.29 -10.88
CA ALA A 37 -5.09 -7.23 -9.77
C ALA A 37 -4.07 -6.89 -8.69
N GLN A 38 -2.87 -6.51 -9.09
CA GLN A 38 -1.83 -6.11 -8.14
C GLN A 38 -2.24 -4.87 -7.35
N ALA A 39 -2.78 -3.85 -7.99
CA ALA A 39 -3.23 -2.64 -7.30
C ALA A 39 -4.30 -2.95 -6.26
N ARG A 40 -5.27 -3.81 -6.60
CA ARG A 40 -6.32 -4.22 -5.66
C ARG A 40 -5.73 -5.00 -4.48
N GLU A 41 -4.80 -5.90 -4.75
CA GLU A 41 -4.18 -6.71 -3.71
C GLU A 41 -3.28 -5.87 -2.80
N VAL A 42 -2.53 -4.91 -3.37
CA VAL A 42 -1.71 -3.97 -2.60
C VAL A 42 -2.57 -3.24 -1.57
N LEU A 43 -3.71 -2.70 -2.01
CA LEU A 43 -4.60 -1.95 -1.12
C LEU A 43 -5.22 -2.85 -0.05
N ALA A 44 -5.57 -4.09 -0.42
CA ALA A 44 -6.05 -5.06 0.56
C ALA A 44 -4.97 -5.37 1.61
N ASN A 45 -3.71 -5.48 1.18
CA ASN A 45 -2.60 -5.74 2.09
C ASN A 45 -2.32 -4.54 3.01
N VAL A 46 -2.45 -3.32 2.50
CA VAL A 46 -2.35 -2.11 3.32
C VAL A 46 -3.47 -2.09 4.37
N ALA A 47 -4.71 -2.39 3.94
CA ALA A 47 -5.87 -2.44 4.86
C ALA A 47 -5.66 -3.47 5.96
N GLU A 48 -5.12 -4.63 5.61
CA GLU A 48 -4.84 -5.69 6.59
C GLU A 48 -3.81 -5.25 7.62
N ALA A 49 -2.73 -4.60 7.17
CA ALA A 49 -1.71 -4.06 8.09
C ALA A 49 -2.31 -3.02 9.03
N LEU A 50 -3.14 -2.11 8.49
CA LEU A 50 -3.82 -1.10 9.29
C LEU A 50 -4.75 -1.74 10.32
N ALA A 51 -5.50 -2.77 9.92
CA ALA A 51 -6.40 -3.48 10.82
C ALA A 51 -5.65 -4.16 11.96
N GLU A 52 -4.49 -4.74 11.68
CA GLU A 52 -3.64 -5.33 12.72
C GLU A 52 -3.20 -4.30 13.74
N ALA A 53 -3.00 -3.06 13.31
CA ALA A 53 -2.61 -1.96 14.19
C ALA A 53 -3.82 -1.29 14.86
N GLY A 54 -5.03 -1.70 14.52
CA GLY A 54 -6.27 -1.17 15.12
C GLY A 54 -6.94 -0.06 14.34
N GLY A 55 -6.58 0.14 13.07
CA GLY A 55 -7.10 1.23 12.25
C GLY A 55 -7.61 0.80 10.88
N GLY A 56 -7.80 1.75 10.02
CA GLY A 56 -8.28 1.56 8.67
C GLY A 56 -7.87 2.72 7.76
N TYR A 57 -8.40 2.72 6.55
CA TYR A 57 -8.07 3.75 5.55
C TYR A 57 -8.31 5.18 6.06
N ASP A 58 -9.36 5.39 6.85
CA ASP A 58 -9.70 6.73 7.34
C ASP A 58 -8.66 7.33 8.28
N ASP A 59 -7.77 6.49 8.82
CA ASP A 59 -6.70 6.93 9.71
C ASP A 59 -5.43 7.31 8.95
N VAL A 60 -5.36 7.01 7.65
CA VAL A 60 -4.18 7.28 6.84
C VAL A 60 -4.03 8.78 6.61
N VAL A 61 -2.83 9.29 6.82
CA VAL A 61 -2.51 10.71 6.60
C VAL A 61 -1.63 10.92 5.37
N LYS A 62 -0.88 9.89 4.96
CA LYS A 62 0.04 10.00 3.83
C LYS A 62 0.25 8.64 3.18
N CYS A 63 0.23 8.62 1.85
CA CYS A 63 0.64 7.46 1.05
C CYS A 63 1.73 7.83 0.05
N LEU A 64 2.59 6.86 -0.25
CA LEU A 64 3.48 6.89 -1.41
C LEU A 64 3.10 5.74 -2.32
N VAL A 65 2.84 6.06 -3.59
CA VAL A 65 2.46 5.08 -4.60
C VAL A 65 3.58 5.01 -5.63
N PHE A 66 4.15 3.82 -5.79
CA PHE A 66 5.23 3.56 -6.74
C PHE A 66 4.70 2.68 -7.87
N MET A 67 5.06 3.00 -9.10
CA MET A 67 4.65 2.20 -10.25
C MET A 67 5.78 2.13 -11.26
N THR A 68 5.94 0.98 -11.90
CA THR A 68 7.02 0.78 -12.88
C THR A 68 6.69 1.39 -14.22
N ASP A 69 5.41 1.64 -14.50
CA ASP A 69 4.97 2.31 -15.72
C ASP A 69 4.01 3.44 -15.34
N ILE A 70 4.47 4.67 -15.48
CA ILE A 70 3.66 5.85 -15.14
C ILE A 70 2.39 5.94 -16.00
N GLY A 71 2.36 5.26 -17.14
CA GLY A 71 1.16 5.16 -17.98
C GLY A 71 0.00 4.45 -17.29
N ASN A 72 0.28 3.70 -16.22
CA ASN A 72 -0.75 3.04 -15.42
C ASN A 72 -1.34 3.95 -14.34
N PHE A 73 -0.93 5.22 -14.28
CA PHE A 73 -1.37 6.14 -13.22
C PHE A 73 -2.89 6.21 -13.12
N SER A 74 -3.59 6.40 -14.24
CA SER A 74 -5.05 6.56 -14.22
C SER A 74 -5.76 5.32 -13.68
N LEU A 75 -5.32 4.13 -14.08
CA LEU A 75 -5.90 2.88 -13.62
C LEU A 75 -5.65 2.69 -12.11
N ILE A 76 -4.41 2.85 -11.69
CA ILE A 76 -4.04 2.70 -10.27
C ILE A 76 -4.78 3.74 -9.43
N ASN A 77 -4.86 4.99 -9.91
CA ASN A 77 -5.55 6.06 -9.19
C ASN A 77 -7.04 5.76 -9.02
N SER A 78 -7.67 5.19 -10.03
CA SER A 78 -9.07 4.80 -9.98
C SER A 78 -9.32 3.75 -8.90
N ILE A 79 -8.46 2.75 -8.82
CA ILE A 79 -8.55 1.68 -7.81
C ILE A 79 -8.27 2.24 -6.41
N TYR A 80 -7.27 3.10 -6.29
CA TYR A 80 -6.92 3.79 -5.05
C TYR A 80 -8.11 4.62 -4.54
N ALA A 81 -8.73 5.40 -5.42
CA ALA A 81 -9.88 6.23 -5.07
C ALA A 81 -11.07 5.39 -4.59
N GLU A 82 -11.28 4.25 -5.23
CA GLU A 82 -12.33 3.31 -4.82
C GLU A 82 -12.11 2.81 -3.40
N ALA A 83 -10.85 2.49 -3.06
CA ALA A 83 -10.51 1.98 -1.73
C ALA A 83 -10.66 3.04 -0.64
N PHE A 84 -10.20 4.27 -0.88
CA PHE A 84 -10.22 5.33 0.12
C PHE A 84 -11.58 6.04 0.21
N GLY A 85 -12.40 5.96 -0.82
CA GLY A 85 -13.70 6.61 -0.83
C GLY A 85 -13.56 8.13 -0.78
N GLU A 86 -14.23 8.76 0.18
CA GLU A 86 -14.19 10.22 0.33
C GLU A 86 -12.97 10.72 1.08
N HIS A 87 -12.28 9.84 1.79
CA HIS A 87 -11.07 10.22 2.51
C HIS A 87 -9.92 10.42 1.54
N ARG A 88 -9.24 11.56 1.62
CA ARG A 88 -8.17 11.93 0.69
C ARG A 88 -6.90 12.29 1.45
N PRO A 89 -6.11 11.30 1.86
CA PRO A 89 -4.84 11.60 2.52
C PRO A 89 -3.87 12.25 1.54
N ALA A 90 -2.85 12.91 2.09
CA ALA A 90 -1.76 13.42 1.27
C ALA A 90 -1.09 12.26 0.54
N ARG A 91 -0.60 12.48 -0.68
CA ARG A 91 -0.04 11.41 -1.49
C ARG A 91 0.96 11.93 -2.50
N SER A 92 2.01 11.13 -2.74
CA SER A 92 2.87 11.27 -3.92
C SER A 92 2.77 9.99 -4.73
N ALA A 93 2.76 10.10 -6.05
CA ALA A 93 2.76 8.97 -6.96
C ALA A 93 3.93 9.13 -7.92
N ILE A 94 4.80 8.13 -7.99
CA ILE A 94 6.05 8.20 -8.73
C ILE A 94 6.28 6.96 -9.58
N GLY A 95 6.86 7.20 -10.77
CA GLY A 95 7.37 6.11 -11.61
C GLY A 95 8.75 5.71 -11.14
N VAL A 96 9.02 4.41 -11.09
CA VAL A 96 10.32 3.86 -10.67
C VAL A 96 10.79 2.85 -11.70
N ALA A 97 12.10 2.57 -11.67
CA ALA A 97 12.69 1.66 -12.65
C ALA A 97 12.27 0.20 -12.43
N ALA A 98 12.12 -0.22 -11.17
CA ALA A 98 11.77 -1.59 -10.82
C ALA A 98 11.25 -1.64 -9.39
N LEU A 99 10.49 -2.69 -9.08
CA LEU A 99 9.99 -2.99 -7.75
C LEU A 99 10.32 -4.44 -7.38
N PRO A 100 10.29 -4.80 -6.09
CA PRO A 100 10.62 -6.16 -5.68
C PRO A 100 9.75 -7.20 -6.38
N LEU A 101 10.33 -8.33 -6.68
CA LEU A 101 9.69 -9.51 -7.27
C LEU A 101 9.01 -9.24 -8.62
N GLY A 102 9.40 -8.16 -9.30
CA GLY A 102 8.78 -7.80 -10.57
C GLY A 102 7.41 -7.16 -10.42
N ALA A 103 7.08 -6.65 -9.24
CA ALA A 103 5.80 -5.98 -9.01
C ALA A 103 5.68 -4.74 -9.90
N GLU A 104 4.45 -4.42 -10.28
CA GLU A 104 4.13 -3.27 -11.11
C GLU A 104 3.66 -2.08 -10.28
N VAL A 105 3.28 -2.30 -9.04
CA VAL A 105 2.82 -1.24 -8.13
C VAL A 105 3.16 -1.60 -6.70
N GLU A 106 3.48 -0.57 -5.91
CA GLU A 106 3.77 -0.71 -4.48
C GLU A 106 3.21 0.52 -3.77
N ILE A 107 2.64 0.34 -2.58
CA ILE A 107 2.10 1.45 -1.78
C ILE A 107 2.54 1.30 -0.35
N GLU A 108 3.04 2.40 0.23
CA GLU A 108 3.29 2.52 1.67
C GLU A 108 2.37 3.58 2.25
N ALA A 109 2.13 3.51 3.55
CA ALA A 109 1.19 4.42 4.20
C ALA A 109 1.67 4.81 5.59
N ILE A 110 1.26 6.02 6.00
CA ILE A 110 1.44 6.50 7.38
C ILE A 110 0.05 6.82 7.89
N ALA A 111 -0.30 6.28 9.06
CA ALA A 111 -1.58 6.52 9.69
C ALA A 111 -1.37 7.24 11.03
N PHE A 112 -2.32 8.10 11.39
CA PHE A 112 -2.37 8.73 12.70
C PHE A 112 -3.45 7.99 13.50
N LEU A 113 -3.03 7.29 14.54
CA LEU A 113 -3.89 6.35 15.24
C LEU A 113 -3.63 6.47 16.75
N PRO A 114 -4.14 7.53 17.40
CA PRO A 114 -3.95 7.71 18.84
C PRO A 114 -4.53 6.53 19.62
N GLU A 115 -3.84 6.17 20.68
CA GLU A 115 -4.31 5.09 21.56
C GLU A 115 -5.43 5.53 22.47
#